data_511ce8ce2f0c8710bb03372d8805b60f
#
_entry.id   511ce8ce2f0c8710bb03372d8805b60f
#
_cell.length_a   1.000
_cell.length_b   1.000
_cell.length_c   1.000
_cell.angle_alpha   90.00
_cell.angle_beta   90.00
_cell.angle_gamma   90.00
#
_symmetry.space_group_name_H-M   'P 1'
#
loop_
_entity.id
_entity.type
_entity.pdbx_description
1 polymer ?
#
loop_
_entity_poly.entity_id
_entity_poly.type
_entity_poly.pdbx_seq_one_letter_code
_entity_poly.pdbx_strand_id
1 'polypeptide(L)'
;SQALFNPDATFVGIELSQEQVEKGNEVIANAGLTNVSLIQSDIASIGSEIGTFDYIIAHGVYSWVDDGVKDALLRLIDEHLAEDGIAYISYNTYPGWHTMEEVRQLMMFSNRDKAQFNHKEKVLHGKTIGSIVGSQILKYDNLKERNSKFLGALRSVMQKDEYYVGHDHLEPNNDPVYFYQFNDHLKAHKLAYLCDADLTLSMVRSFDADIADTLDKDRKSTRLNSS
;
A
#
# COMPACT_ATOMS: atom_id res chain seq x y z
N SER A 1 14.30 -0.52 -12.75
CA SER A 1 15.47 -1.13 -12.07
C SER A 1 15.47 -2.64 -12.18
N GLN A 2 14.36 -3.37 -11.98
CA GLN A 2 14.34 -4.85 -12.06
C GLN A 2 14.80 -5.36 -13.44
N ALA A 3 14.34 -4.73 -14.53
CA ALA A 3 14.73 -5.11 -15.90
C ALA A 3 16.24 -5.01 -16.15
N LEU A 4 16.94 -4.09 -15.49
CA LEU A 4 18.39 -3.95 -15.60
C LEU A 4 19.16 -5.12 -14.96
N PHE A 5 18.64 -5.61 -13.82
CA PHE A 5 19.29 -6.69 -13.06
C PHE A 5 18.87 -8.10 -13.50
N ASN A 6 17.81 -8.19 -14.31
CA ASN A 6 17.26 -9.46 -14.79
C ASN A 6 17.09 -9.39 -16.33
N PRO A 7 18.18 -9.45 -17.11
CA PRO A 7 18.14 -9.25 -18.55
C PRO A 7 17.37 -10.35 -19.31
N ASP A 8 17.27 -11.55 -18.73
CA ASP A 8 16.57 -12.69 -19.32
C ASP A 8 15.05 -12.69 -19.02
N ALA A 9 14.56 -11.79 -18.16
CA ALA A 9 13.15 -11.65 -17.85
C ALA A 9 12.51 -10.53 -18.69
N THR A 10 11.23 -10.68 -19.00
CA THR A 10 10.41 -9.66 -19.68
C THR A 10 9.54 -8.94 -18.67
N PHE A 11 9.43 -7.62 -18.77
CA PHE A 11 8.67 -6.76 -17.89
C PHE A 11 7.61 -5.99 -18.66
N VAL A 12 6.38 -5.97 -18.11
CA VAL A 12 5.29 -5.14 -18.61
C VAL A 12 4.81 -4.25 -17.47
N GLY A 13 4.80 -2.95 -17.66
CA GLY A 13 4.22 -1.99 -16.73
C GLY A 13 2.91 -1.42 -17.29
N ILE A 14 1.89 -1.31 -16.43
CA ILE A 14 0.61 -0.69 -16.74
C ILE A 14 0.53 0.61 -15.96
N GLU A 15 0.25 1.70 -16.63
CA GLU A 15 0.15 3.04 -16.03
C GLU A 15 -0.98 3.82 -16.71
N LEU A 16 -1.83 4.45 -15.91
CA LEU A 16 -2.96 5.23 -16.39
C LEU A 16 -2.53 6.57 -17.02
N SER A 17 -1.49 7.19 -16.44
CA SER A 17 -1.02 8.51 -16.84
C SER A 17 -0.14 8.43 -18.08
N GLN A 18 -0.59 9.03 -19.18
CA GLN A 18 0.19 9.19 -20.42
C GLN A 18 1.55 9.86 -20.14
N GLU A 19 1.58 10.92 -19.32
CA GLU A 19 2.81 11.64 -18.98
C GLU A 19 3.83 10.73 -18.27
N GLN A 20 3.36 9.86 -17.37
CA GLN A 20 4.24 8.91 -16.66
C GLN A 20 4.78 7.82 -17.60
N VAL A 21 3.94 7.34 -18.53
CA VAL A 21 4.38 6.39 -19.57
C VAL A 21 5.44 7.00 -20.47
N GLU A 22 5.26 8.24 -20.92
CA GLU A 22 6.25 8.95 -21.76
C GLU A 22 7.58 9.11 -21.03
N LYS A 23 7.57 9.61 -19.79
CA LYS A 23 8.77 9.72 -18.96
C LYS A 23 9.44 8.37 -18.69
N GLY A 24 8.63 7.34 -18.43
CA GLY A 24 9.14 5.98 -18.24
C GLY A 24 9.83 5.44 -19.49
N ASN A 25 9.25 5.65 -20.66
CA ASN A 25 9.83 5.24 -21.93
C ASN A 25 11.14 5.99 -22.26
N GLU A 26 11.25 7.28 -21.92
CA GLU A 26 12.52 8.02 -22.02
C GLU A 26 13.62 7.38 -21.15
N VAL A 27 13.29 7.01 -19.91
CA VAL A 27 14.23 6.34 -19.00
C VAL A 27 14.65 4.97 -19.54
N ILE A 28 13.71 4.18 -20.06
CA ILE A 28 13.95 2.87 -20.68
C ILE A 28 14.91 3.01 -21.85
N ALA A 29 14.63 3.95 -22.76
CA ALA A 29 15.46 4.21 -23.94
C ALA A 29 16.88 4.68 -23.55
N ASN A 30 16.98 5.62 -22.60
CA ASN A 30 18.28 6.13 -22.13
C ASN A 30 19.12 5.06 -21.42
N ALA A 31 18.49 4.08 -20.78
CA ALA A 31 19.14 2.94 -20.15
C ALA A 31 19.48 1.80 -21.14
N GLY A 32 19.02 1.90 -22.40
CA GLY A 32 19.24 0.87 -23.42
C GLY A 32 18.53 -0.45 -23.12
N LEU A 33 17.43 -0.42 -22.35
CA LEU A 33 16.68 -1.63 -21.99
C LEU A 33 15.75 -2.04 -23.13
N THR A 34 15.74 -3.33 -23.46
CA THR A 34 14.91 -3.92 -24.51
C THR A 34 13.89 -4.94 -23.97
N ASN A 35 13.99 -5.27 -22.69
CA ASN A 35 13.19 -6.28 -22.02
C ASN A 35 12.08 -5.70 -21.14
N VAL A 36 11.73 -4.44 -21.29
CA VAL A 36 10.64 -3.79 -20.55
C VAL A 36 9.79 -2.93 -21.50
N SER A 37 8.48 -2.99 -21.34
CA SER A 37 7.50 -2.17 -22.07
C SER A 37 6.50 -1.53 -21.10
N LEU A 38 6.02 -0.34 -21.42
CA LEU A 38 4.97 0.34 -20.68
C LEU A 38 3.71 0.47 -21.55
N ILE A 39 2.57 0.13 -20.96
CA ILE A 39 1.25 0.24 -21.57
C ILE A 39 0.48 1.36 -20.87
N GLN A 40 0.06 2.37 -21.62
CA GLN A 40 -0.87 3.37 -21.12
C GLN A 40 -2.28 2.79 -21.17
N SER A 41 -2.82 2.43 -20.02
CA SER A 41 -4.17 1.88 -19.91
C SER A 41 -4.72 1.99 -18.49
N ASP A 42 -6.05 2.01 -18.40
CA ASP A 42 -6.76 1.70 -17.16
C ASP A 42 -6.67 0.20 -16.88
N ILE A 43 -6.37 -0.17 -15.64
CA ILE A 43 -6.32 -1.57 -15.17
C ILE A 43 -7.62 -2.31 -15.50
N ALA A 44 -8.77 -1.63 -15.39
CA ALA A 44 -10.08 -2.19 -15.70
C ALA A 44 -10.28 -2.53 -17.19
N SER A 45 -9.46 -1.97 -18.07
CA SER A 45 -9.56 -2.11 -19.53
C SER A 45 -8.52 -3.07 -20.12
N ILE A 46 -7.66 -3.66 -19.31
CA ILE A 46 -6.66 -4.64 -19.76
C ILE A 46 -7.38 -5.94 -20.17
N GLY A 47 -7.07 -6.41 -21.36
CA GLY A 47 -7.54 -7.69 -21.89
C GLY A 47 -6.45 -8.76 -21.91
N SER A 48 -6.78 -9.92 -22.45
CA SER A 48 -5.91 -11.11 -22.49
C SER A 48 -4.64 -10.96 -23.35
N GLU A 49 -4.52 -9.89 -24.10
CA GLU A 49 -3.41 -9.62 -25.04
C GLU A 49 -2.05 -9.44 -24.35
N ILE A 50 -2.02 -9.09 -23.05
CA ILE A 50 -0.77 -8.91 -22.32
C ILE A 50 -0.08 -10.22 -21.93
N GLY A 51 -0.79 -11.36 -22.03
CA GLY A 51 -0.26 -12.69 -21.74
C GLY A 51 -0.32 -13.05 -20.25
N THR A 52 0.53 -14.00 -19.85
CA THR A 52 0.58 -14.57 -18.50
C THR A 52 1.95 -14.27 -17.86
N PHE A 53 1.97 -14.07 -16.54
CA PHE A 53 3.15 -13.64 -15.79
C PHE A 53 3.43 -14.54 -14.60
N ASP A 54 4.70 -14.87 -14.37
CA ASP A 54 5.14 -15.57 -13.16
C ASP A 54 5.05 -14.68 -11.91
N TYR A 55 5.19 -13.35 -12.09
CA TYR A 55 5.11 -12.36 -11.02
C TYR A 55 4.25 -11.18 -11.43
N ILE A 56 3.30 -10.80 -10.57
CA ILE A 56 2.51 -9.57 -10.71
C ILE A 56 2.74 -8.71 -9.46
N ILE A 57 3.09 -7.44 -9.65
CA ILE A 57 3.42 -6.52 -8.55
C ILE A 57 2.48 -5.32 -8.59
N ALA A 58 1.69 -5.14 -7.52
CA ALA A 58 0.86 -3.98 -7.27
C ALA A 58 1.29 -3.31 -5.95
N HIS A 59 2.33 -2.47 -6.04
CA HIS A 59 2.86 -1.75 -4.87
C HIS A 59 2.26 -0.35 -4.77
N GLY A 60 1.61 -0.04 -3.63
CA GLY A 60 1.01 1.26 -3.40
C GLY A 60 -0.21 1.56 -4.29
N VAL A 61 -1.02 0.55 -4.60
CA VAL A 61 -2.24 0.70 -5.42
C VAL A 61 -3.49 0.41 -4.61
N TYR A 62 -3.61 -0.77 -4.02
CA TYR A 62 -4.85 -1.31 -3.46
C TYR A 62 -5.56 -0.39 -2.46
N SER A 63 -4.85 0.28 -1.57
CA SER A 63 -5.45 1.18 -0.58
C SER A 63 -5.81 2.57 -1.11
N TRP A 64 -5.39 2.90 -2.34
CA TRP A 64 -5.49 4.26 -2.90
C TRP A 64 -6.53 4.38 -4.01
N VAL A 65 -7.21 3.30 -4.32
CA VAL A 65 -8.21 3.22 -5.37
C VAL A 65 -9.58 2.84 -4.82
N ASP A 66 -10.64 3.12 -5.57
CA ASP A 66 -11.98 2.70 -5.21
C ASP A 66 -12.20 1.19 -5.38
N ASP A 67 -13.31 0.68 -4.86
CA ASP A 67 -13.61 -0.75 -4.86
C ASP A 67 -13.70 -1.34 -6.28
N GLY A 68 -14.19 -0.57 -7.26
CA GLY A 68 -14.24 -1.04 -8.64
C GLY A 68 -12.86 -1.29 -9.24
N VAL A 69 -11.87 -0.43 -8.90
CA VAL A 69 -10.49 -0.62 -9.33
C VAL A 69 -9.79 -1.72 -8.54
N LYS A 70 -10.12 -1.91 -7.24
CA LYS A 70 -9.64 -3.07 -6.47
C LYS A 70 -10.11 -4.39 -7.08
N ASP A 71 -11.40 -4.49 -7.43
CA ASP A 71 -11.97 -5.65 -8.12
C ASP A 71 -11.28 -5.89 -9.47
N ALA A 72 -11.07 -4.83 -10.25
CA ALA A 72 -10.38 -4.93 -11.54
C ALA A 72 -8.92 -5.42 -11.38
N LEU A 73 -8.21 -4.93 -10.36
CA LEU A 73 -6.85 -5.38 -10.05
C LEU A 73 -6.82 -6.88 -9.71
N LEU A 74 -7.70 -7.35 -8.83
CA LEU A 74 -7.71 -8.76 -8.43
C LEU A 74 -8.16 -9.67 -9.58
N ARG A 75 -9.11 -9.23 -10.42
CA ARG A 75 -9.48 -9.93 -11.65
C ARG A 75 -8.30 -10.01 -12.62
N LEU A 76 -7.59 -8.92 -12.86
CA LEU A 76 -6.38 -8.91 -13.69
C LEU A 76 -5.35 -9.92 -13.18
N ILE A 77 -5.17 -10.00 -11.87
CA ILE A 77 -4.25 -10.97 -11.27
C ILE A 77 -4.75 -12.40 -11.51
N ASP A 78 -6.04 -12.73 -11.28
CA ASP A 78 -6.61 -14.06 -11.54
C ASP A 78 -6.46 -14.48 -13.03
N GLU A 79 -6.66 -13.54 -13.95
CA GLU A 79 -6.63 -13.80 -15.40
C GLU A 79 -5.21 -13.93 -15.97
N HIS A 80 -4.21 -13.25 -15.37
CA HIS A 80 -2.87 -13.13 -15.94
C HIS A 80 -1.75 -13.75 -15.10
N LEU A 81 -2.03 -14.24 -13.90
CA LEU A 81 -1.04 -14.94 -13.09
C LEU A 81 -0.88 -16.38 -13.58
N ALA A 82 0.35 -16.83 -13.76
CA ALA A 82 0.64 -18.23 -14.06
C ALA A 82 0.14 -19.16 -12.93
N GLU A 83 -0.08 -20.43 -13.22
CA GLU A 83 -0.60 -21.43 -12.24
C GLU A 83 0.24 -21.48 -10.96
N ASP A 84 1.58 -21.42 -11.09
CA ASP A 84 2.53 -21.37 -9.98
C ASP A 84 3.07 -19.94 -9.72
N GLY A 85 2.40 -18.91 -10.24
CA GLY A 85 2.81 -17.53 -10.15
C GLY A 85 2.55 -16.91 -8.78
N ILE A 86 3.25 -15.81 -8.49
CA ILE A 86 3.12 -15.07 -7.24
C ILE A 86 2.72 -13.62 -7.53
N ALA A 87 1.65 -13.15 -6.89
CA ALA A 87 1.26 -11.76 -6.88
C ALA A 87 1.72 -11.09 -5.57
N TYR A 88 2.39 -9.93 -5.69
CA TYR A 88 2.70 -9.07 -4.55
C TYR A 88 1.75 -7.86 -4.56
N ILE A 89 0.98 -7.72 -3.48
CA ILE A 89 0.07 -6.59 -3.28
C ILE A 89 0.41 -5.92 -1.96
N SER A 90 0.79 -4.65 -1.97
CA SER A 90 0.92 -3.87 -0.74
C SER A 90 -0.36 -3.08 -0.46
N TYR A 91 -0.75 -3.04 0.80
CA TYR A 91 -1.92 -2.27 1.24
C TYR A 91 -1.76 -1.81 2.69
N ASN A 92 -2.50 -0.77 3.06
CA ASN A 92 -2.53 -0.25 4.42
C ASN A 92 -3.43 -1.14 5.28
N THR A 93 -2.91 -1.60 6.42
CA THR A 93 -3.57 -2.64 7.24
C THR A 93 -3.97 -2.12 8.62
N TYR A 94 -5.23 -2.33 8.98
CA TYR A 94 -5.69 -2.20 10.36
C TYR A 94 -5.29 -3.41 11.22
N PRO A 95 -5.06 -3.22 12.57
CA PRO A 95 -5.19 -1.97 13.34
C PRO A 95 -3.99 -1.02 13.25
N GLY A 96 -2.88 -1.42 12.62
CA GLY A 96 -1.64 -0.65 12.57
C GLY A 96 -1.82 0.76 12.00
N TRP A 97 -2.66 0.90 10.99
CA TRP A 97 -2.89 2.19 10.31
C TRP A 97 -3.69 3.21 11.14
N HIS A 98 -4.41 2.82 12.21
CA HIS A 98 -5.24 3.75 13.01
C HIS A 98 -4.50 5.00 13.46
N THR A 99 -3.26 4.85 13.92
CA THR A 99 -2.48 6.02 14.41
C THR A 99 -2.08 6.96 13.26
N MET A 100 -1.80 6.44 12.08
CA MET A 100 -1.53 7.27 10.90
C MET A 100 -2.81 7.94 10.40
N GLU A 101 -3.95 7.27 10.49
CA GLU A 101 -5.26 7.83 10.15
C GLU A 101 -5.60 9.04 11.02
N GLU A 102 -5.28 9.05 12.31
CA GLU A 102 -5.47 10.22 13.18
C GLU A 102 -4.71 11.45 12.64
N VAL A 103 -3.46 11.28 12.22
CA VAL A 103 -2.65 12.38 11.63
C VAL A 103 -3.25 12.80 10.28
N ARG A 104 -3.64 11.85 9.44
CA ARG A 104 -4.29 12.10 8.15
C ARG A 104 -5.57 12.91 8.34
N GLN A 105 -6.45 12.50 9.23
CA GLN A 105 -7.70 13.20 9.52
C GLN A 105 -7.46 14.64 10.00
N LEU A 106 -6.45 14.87 10.84
CA LEU A 106 -6.07 16.23 11.25
C LEU A 106 -5.66 17.07 10.03
N MET A 107 -4.84 16.53 9.13
CA MET A 107 -4.36 17.24 7.94
C MET A 107 -5.50 17.50 6.94
N MET A 108 -6.35 16.50 6.67
CA MET A 108 -7.51 16.63 5.80
C MET A 108 -8.50 17.65 6.35
N PHE A 109 -8.84 17.57 7.64
CA PHE A 109 -9.74 18.51 8.29
C PHE A 109 -9.21 19.96 8.24
N SER A 110 -7.92 20.15 8.46
CA SER A 110 -7.30 21.48 8.40
C SER A 110 -7.38 22.12 7.00
N ASN A 111 -7.42 21.28 5.97
CA ASN A 111 -7.47 21.69 4.57
C ASN A 111 -8.89 21.73 3.96
N ARG A 112 -9.95 21.38 4.71
CA ARG A 112 -11.32 21.25 4.17
C ARG A 112 -11.85 22.49 3.46
N ASP A 113 -11.47 23.68 3.93
CA ASP A 113 -11.91 24.97 3.39
C ASP A 113 -10.81 25.66 2.56
N LYS A 114 -9.82 24.91 2.07
CA LYS A 114 -8.64 25.42 1.36
C LYS A 114 -8.63 25.00 -0.12
N ALA A 115 -9.79 25.08 -0.78
CA ALA A 115 -9.91 24.74 -2.20
C ALA A 115 -8.96 25.55 -3.11
N GLN A 116 -8.63 26.80 -2.71
CA GLN A 116 -7.72 27.69 -3.42
C GLN A 116 -6.23 27.30 -3.28
N PHE A 117 -5.87 26.44 -2.31
CA PHE A 117 -4.49 25.98 -2.13
C PHE A 117 -4.13 24.95 -3.18
N ASN A 118 -2.95 25.08 -3.78
CA ASN A 118 -2.36 24.03 -4.57
C ASN A 118 -1.88 22.87 -3.65
N HIS A 119 -1.43 21.78 -4.26
CA HIS A 119 -1.01 20.59 -3.51
C HIS A 119 0.08 20.88 -2.48
N LYS A 120 1.12 21.61 -2.86
CA LYS A 120 2.23 22.01 -1.96
C LYS A 120 1.76 22.88 -0.80
N GLU A 121 0.89 23.85 -1.06
CA GLU A 121 0.31 24.70 -0.04
C GLU A 121 -0.52 23.92 0.97
N LYS A 122 -1.31 22.92 0.51
CA LYS A 122 -2.07 22.02 1.39
C LYS A 122 -1.16 21.19 2.29
N VAL A 123 -0.06 20.65 1.76
CA VAL A 123 0.93 19.90 2.55
C VAL A 123 1.56 20.80 3.62
N LEU A 124 2.03 21.97 3.23
CA LEU A 124 2.64 22.93 4.17
C LEU A 124 1.66 23.35 5.26
N HIS A 125 0.42 23.65 4.89
CA HIS A 125 -0.63 24.00 5.84
C HIS A 125 -0.92 22.85 6.81
N GLY A 126 -1.10 21.64 6.34
CA GLY A 126 -1.30 20.45 7.17
C GLY A 126 -0.14 20.20 8.14
N LYS A 127 1.10 20.30 7.67
CA LYS A 127 2.31 20.22 8.53
C LYS A 127 2.34 21.32 9.57
N THR A 128 2.00 22.56 9.21
CA THR A 128 1.94 23.69 10.15
C THR A 128 0.94 23.44 11.27
N ILE A 129 -0.28 23.04 10.92
CA ILE A 129 -1.32 22.70 11.92
C ILE A 129 -0.89 21.52 12.78
N GLY A 130 -0.33 20.46 12.19
CA GLY A 130 0.24 19.33 12.93
C GLY A 130 1.29 19.75 13.94
N SER A 131 2.22 20.64 13.54
CA SER A 131 3.25 21.20 14.43
C SER A 131 2.66 22.00 15.59
N ILE A 132 1.64 22.81 15.34
CA ILE A 132 0.94 23.57 16.37
C ILE A 132 0.27 22.62 17.36
N VAL A 133 -0.50 21.64 16.89
CA VAL A 133 -1.19 20.66 17.74
C VAL A 133 -0.17 19.86 18.56
N GLY A 134 0.87 19.32 17.92
CA GLY A 134 1.93 18.58 18.59
C GLY A 134 2.62 19.39 19.68
N SER A 135 2.95 20.67 19.39
CA SER A 135 3.59 21.58 20.36
C SER A 135 2.70 21.87 21.57
N GLN A 136 1.39 21.97 21.38
CA GLN A 136 0.46 22.17 22.50
C GLN A 136 0.33 20.90 23.37
N ILE A 137 0.26 19.72 22.76
CA ILE A 137 0.23 18.44 23.48
C ILE A 137 1.50 18.27 24.34
N LEU A 138 2.66 18.63 23.79
CA LEU A 138 3.96 18.49 24.47
C LEU A 138 4.13 19.39 25.70
N LYS A 139 3.31 20.43 25.87
CA LYS A 139 3.36 21.32 27.04
C LYS A 139 2.84 20.70 28.34
N TYR A 140 2.05 19.64 28.25
CA TYR A 140 1.36 19.01 29.37
C TYR A 140 1.71 17.53 29.43
N ASP A 141 2.36 17.09 30.53
CA ASP A 141 2.84 15.70 30.65
C ASP A 141 1.73 14.67 30.55
N ASN A 142 0.57 14.91 31.12
CA ASN A 142 -0.59 14.03 31.01
C ASN A 142 -1.10 13.87 29.57
N LEU A 143 -1.06 14.94 28.75
CA LEU A 143 -1.43 14.89 27.34
C LEU A 143 -0.35 14.19 26.52
N LYS A 144 0.91 14.46 26.79
CA LYS A 144 2.06 13.85 26.13
C LYS A 144 2.05 12.34 26.27
N GLU A 145 1.81 11.82 27.48
CA GLU A 145 1.73 10.40 27.73
C GLU A 145 0.57 9.74 27.00
N ARG A 146 -0.63 10.29 27.13
CA ARG A 146 -1.84 9.79 26.47
C ARG A 146 -1.78 9.79 24.94
N ASN A 147 -1.04 10.72 24.34
CA ASN A 147 -0.94 10.89 22.90
C ASN A 147 0.44 10.48 22.34
N SER A 148 1.18 9.64 23.05
CA SER A 148 2.53 9.25 22.67
C SER A 148 2.61 8.61 21.27
N LYS A 149 1.65 7.75 20.90
CA LYS A 149 1.55 7.12 19.58
C LYS A 149 1.27 8.17 18.48
N PHE A 150 0.27 9.02 18.69
CA PHE A 150 -0.04 10.12 17.78
C PHE A 150 1.16 11.06 17.57
N LEU A 151 1.84 11.46 18.63
CA LEU A 151 3.06 12.28 18.52
C LEU A 151 4.19 11.59 17.76
N GLY A 152 4.31 10.27 17.91
CA GLY A 152 5.25 9.45 17.14
C GLY A 152 4.92 9.45 15.63
N ALA A 153 3.66 9.19 15.29
CA ALA A 153 3.18 9.24 13.92
C ALA A 153 3.31 10.63 13.30
N LEU A 154 2.89 11.66 14.03
CA LEU A 154 3.02 13.06 13.60
C LEU A 154 4.48 13.43 13.31
N ARG A 155 5.41 13.03 14.18
CA ARG A 155 6.85 13.26 13.97
C ARG A 155 7.34 12.56 12.69
N SER A 156 6.92 11.32 12.46
CA SER A 156 7.26 10.58 11.25
C SER A 156 6.80 11.33 10.00
N VAL A 157 5.54 11.78 9.97
CA VAL A 157 4.96 12.55 8.86
C VAL A 157 5.71 13.88 8.63
N MET A 158 6.08 14.59 9.71
CA MET A 158 6.84 15.85 9.60
C MET A 158 8.20 15.68 8.93
N GLN A 159 8.83 14.52 9.06
CA GLN A 159 10.15 14.21 8.48
C GLN A 159 10.10 13.78 7.02
N LYS A 160 8.92 13.44 6.49
CA LYS A 160 8.74 13.05 5.09
C LYS A 160 8.75 14.25 4.16
N ASP A 161 9.16 14.02 2.90
CA ASP A 161 9.09 15.05 1.85
C ASP A 161 7.64 15.46 1.51
N GLU A 162 7.50 16.56 0.78
CA GLU A 162 6.20 17.12 0.45
C GLU A 162 5.38 16.20 -0.47
N TYR A 163 6.05 15.53 -1.40
CA TYR A 163 5.40 14.63 -2.35
C TYR A 163 4.78 13.43 -1.62
N TYR A 164 5.57 12.78 -0.75
CA TYR A 164 5.11 11.65 0.06
C TYR A 164 3.92 12.05 0.95
N VAL A 165 4.03 13.17 1.68
CA VAL A 165 2.95 13.61 2.58
C VAL A 165 1.69 13.95 1.79
N GLY A 166 1.83 14.58 0.64
CA GLY A 166 0.70 14.88 -0.22
C GLY A 166 -0.04 13.64 -0.68
N HIS A 167 0.71 12.63 -1.14
CA HIS A 167 0.16 11.38 -1.60
C HIS A 167 -0.45 10.55 -0.46
N ASP A 168 0.27 10.33 0.65
CA ASP A 168 -0.18 9.42 1.70
C ASP A 168 -1.23 10.04 2.65
N HIS A 169 -1.26 11.37 2.79
CA HIS A 169 -2.08 12.01 3.83
C HIS A 169 -3.10 13.01 3.31
N LEU A 170 -3.06 13.39 2.03
CA LEU A 170 -4.00 14.35 1.45
C LEU A 170 -4.79 13.84 0.25
N GLU A 171 -4.49 12.64 -0.25
CA GLU A 171 -5.31 12.01 -1.27
C GLU A 171 -6.71 11.67 -0.72
N PRO A 172 -7.77 11.89 -1.50
CA PRO A 172 -9.15 11.58 -1.07
C PRO A 172 -9.33 10.12 -0.71
N ASN A 173 -8.81 9.22 -1.54
CA ASN A 173 -8.90 7.79 -1.34
C ASN A 173 -7.72 7.31 -0.47
N ASN A 174 -8.04 6.72 0.64
CA ASN A 174 -7.16 5.89 1.45
C ASN A 174 -8.06 4.95 2.22
N ASP A 175 -8.06 3.69 1.85
CA ASP A 175 -8.94 2.66 2.39
C ASP A 175 -8.11 1.51 2.98
N PRO A 176 -7.63 1.67 4.23
CA PRO A 176 -6.99 0.59 4.97
C PRO A 176 -8.01 -0.48 5.34
N VAL A 177 -7.62 -1.74 5.23
CA VAL A 177 -8.49 -2.87 5.53
C VAL A 177 -7.85 -3.79 6.58
N TYR A 178 -8.67 -4.57 7.29
CA TYR A 178 -8.16 -5.68 8.09
C TYR A 178 -7.74 -6.84 7.18
N PHE A 179 -6.79 -7.65 7.63
CA PHE A 179 -6.31 -8.81 6.88
C PHE A 179 -7.44 -9.74 6.44
N TYR A 180 -8.43 -10.01 7.31
CA TYR A 180 -9.55 -10.89 6.94
C TYR A 180 -10.39 -10.35 5.79
N GLN A 181 -10.59 -9.02 5.72
CA GLN A 181 -11.33 -8.36 4.63
C GLN A 181 -10.57 -8.50 3.31
N PHE A 182 -9.25 -8.26 3.33
CA PHE A 182 -8.39 -8.47 2.17
C PHE A 182 -8.42 -9.94 1.71
N ASN A 183 -8.28 -10.89 2.65
CA ASN A 183 -8.29 -12.31 2.35
C ASN A 183 -9.65 -12.79 1.78
N ASP A 184 -10.76 -12.25 2.27
CA ASP A 184 -12.08 -12.57 1.71
C ASP A 184 -12.25 -11.99 0.30
N HIS A 185 -11.68 -10.80 0.03
CA HIS A 185 -11.63 -10.23 -1.31
C HIS A 185 -10.78 -11.08 -2.27
N LEU A 186 -9.61 -11.56 -1.83
CA LEU A 186 -8.79 -12.50 -2.61
C LEU A 186 -9.57 -13.77 -3.00
N LYS A 187 -10.27 -14.39 -2.04
CA LYS A 187 -11.09 -15.58 -2.28
C LYS A 187 -12.20 -15.37 -3.29
N ALA A 188 -12.84 -14.19 -3.28
CA ALA A 188 -13.87 -13.83 -4.25
C ALA A 188 -13.32 -13.82 -5.70
N HIS A 189 -12.02 -13.58 -5.87
CA HIS A 189 -11.30 -13.62 -7.13
C HIS A 189 -10.44 -14.88 -7.32
N LYS A 190 -10.74 -15.99 -6.62
CA LYS A 190 -10.04 -17.29 -6.69
C LYS A 190 -8.54 -17.23 -6.34
N LEU A 191 -8.11 -16.18 -5.69
CA LEU A 191 -6.74 -16.00 -5.22
C LEU A 191 -6.62 -16.53 -3.78
N ALA A 192 -5.43 -16.98 -3.41
CA ALA A 192 -5.12 -17.46 -2.06
C ALA A 192 -3.95 -16.69 -1.48
N TYR A 193 -4.08 -16.30 -0.21
CA TYR A 193 -2.95 -15.72 0.53
C TYR A 193 -1.87 -16.76 0.77
N LEU A 194 -0.65 -16.46 0.39
CA LEU A 194 0.53 -17.30 0.60
C LEU A 194 1.25 -16.94 1.91
N CYS A 195 1.75 -15.71 2.01
CA CYS A 195 2.50 -15.21 3.16
C CYS A 195 2.69 -13.69 3.04
N ASP A 196 3.21 -13.06 4.11
CA ASP A 196 3.72 -11.69 4.02
C ASP A 196 5.03 -11.65 3.22
N ALA A 197 5.32 -10.52 2.56
CA ALA A 197 6.58 -10.33 1.82
C ALA A 197 7.80 -10.42 2.73
N ASP A 198 7.69 -10.01 3.99
CA ASP A 198 8.64 -10.36 5.03
C ASP A 198 8.23 -11.72 5.63
N LEU A 199 8.88 -12.77 5.19
CA LEU A 199 8.58 -14.15 5.62
C LEU A 199 8.69 -14.35 7.14
N THR A 200 9.48 -13.53 7.85
CA THR A 200 9.60 -13.62 9.30
C THR A 200 8.27 -13.34 10.01
N LEU A 201 7.44 -12.47 9.43
CA LEU A 201 6.11 -12.15 9.97
C LEU A 201 5.10 -13.29 9.80
N SER A 202 5.30 -14.15 8.81
CA SER A 202 4.43 -15.31 8.54
C SER A 202 4.86 -16.59 9.24
N MET A 203 6.07 -16.62 9.79
CA MET A 203 6.61 -17.83 10.44
C MET A 203 6.36 -17.81 11.94
N VAL A 204 5.53 -18.73 12.45
CA VAL A 204 5.27 -18.88 13.88
C VAL A 204 6.56 -19.02 14.70
N ARG A 205 7.59 -19.64 14.13
CA ARG A 205 8.91 -19.82 14.77
C ARG A 205 9.70 -18.53 14.98
N SER A 206 9.29 -17.43 14.34
CA SER A 206 9.92 -16.10 14.51
C SER A 206 9.44 -15.38 15.76
N PHE A 207 8.39 -15.87 16.42
CA PHE A 207 7.88 -15.35 17.68
C PHE A 207 8.57 -16.00 18.88
N ASP A 208 8.48 -15.36 20.05
CA ASP A 208 8.91 -15.96 21.31
C ASP A 208 8.23 -17.31 21.53
N ALA A 209 8.92 -18.24 22.19
CA ALA A 209 8.49 -19.64 22.32
C ALA A 209 7.06 -19.79 22.90
N ASP A 210 6.71 -18.99 23.89
CA ASP A 210 5.39 -19.02 24.53
C ASP A 210 4.27 -18.56 23.58
N ILE A 211 4.57 -17.58 22.73
CA ILE A 211 3.66 -17.07 21.70
C ILE A 211 3.53 -18.12 20.60
N ALA A 212 4.64 -18.67 20.13
CA ALA A 212 4.68 -19.71 19.10
C ALA A 212 3.85 -20.94 19.51
N ASP A 213 4.01 -21.42 20.75
CA ASP A 213 3.24 -22.52 21.31
C ASP A 213 1.73 -22.23 21.38
N THR A 214 1.36 -21.00 21.74
CA THR A 214 -0.03 -20.56 21.80
C THR A 214 -0.67 -20.54 20.40
N LEU A 215 0.02 -19.97 19.42
CA LEU A 215 -0.44 -19.92 18.03
C LEU A 215 -0.55 -21.32 17.40
N ASP A 216 0.38 -22.22 17.68
CA ASP A 216 0.33 -23.59 17.19
C ASP A 216 -0.84 -24.40 17.80
N LYS A 217 -1.18 -24.15 19.06
CA LYS A 217 -2.36 -24.76 19.70
C LYS A 217 -3.66 -24.25 19.10
N ASP A 218 -3.77 -22.93 18.88
CA ASP A 218 -4.94 -22.33 18.25
C ASP A 218 -5.16 -22.85 16.84
N ARG A 219 -4.10 -22.89 16.02
CA ARG A 219 -4.14 -23.44 14.65
C ARG A 219 -4.59 -24.91 14.61
N LYS A 220 -4.18 -25.72 15.57
CA LYS A 220 -4.61 -27.13 15.67
C LYS A 220 -6.08 -27.24 16.06
N SER A 221 -6.56 -26.42 17.00
CA SER A 221 -7.96 -26.40 17.42
C SER A 221 -8.90 -25.94 16.30
N THR A 222 -8.49 -24.95 15.51
CA THR A 222 -9.27 -24.43 14.38
C THR A 222 -9.39 -25.47 13.25
N ARG A 223 -8.35 -26.25 12.96
CA ARG A 223 -8.41 -27.36 11.98
C ARG A 223 -9.31 -28.51 12.43
N LEU A 224 -9.40 -28.82 13.70
CA LEU A 224 -10.27 -29.86 14.24
C LEU A 224 -11.75 -29.47 14.21
N ASN A 225 -12.07 -28.16 14.20
CA ASN A 225 -13.45 -27.66 14.13
C ASN A 225 -13.94 -27.40 12.69
N SER A 226 -13.10 -27.55 11.68
CA SER A 226 -13.40 -27.36 10.26
C SER A 226 -13.48 -28.67 9.46
N SER A 227 -13.38 -29.81 10.09
CA SER A 227 -13.62 -31.17 9.59
C SER A 227 -14.90 -31.71 10.25
#